data_b415bb2788b5b2acdbaa6c944ae6e71e
#
_entry.id   b415bb2788b5b2acdbaa6c944ae6e71e
#
_cell.length_a   1.000
_cell.length_b   1.000
_cell.length_c   1.000
_cell.angle_alpha   90.00
_cell.angle_beta   90.00
_cell.angle_gamma   90.00
#
_symmetry.space_group_name_H-M   'P 1'
#
loop_
_entity.id
_entity.type
_entity.pdbx_description
1 polymer ?
#
loop_
_entity_poly.entity_id
_entity_poly.type
_entity_poly.pdbx_seq_one_letter_code
_entity_poly.pdbx_strand_id
1 'polypeptide(L)'
;MNTSELVIIGCGPAGGTAAREAARAGIETVVLERDAVVGAKRVCAAGLRPGFCEEFDLPRSLVHCDTPRLGLFDARGAEHEVIFGPGHTTTREELDGTMGRIALQAGAEIRTQALFRAVDFSGGRAVVEYADLASGRRRKIHARHVFFASGATSRLESPAFGRLAMQRWNEGLMTTLQHRVYLTRPALPIAYQTLEMHYYAGRDGRQIIGWMFPKRDHLAIGLGVLGKLGGAALRAELDALVQRICARLRADVRECRQEGSLLYGGLPRPGFGDGALLVGGTAAGLVDATNGEGIFEAAMSGRIAAGCVARERAGGGDAGARFAALLRQRFSRRLKHRVTLMRYLGRRPRRFGLLFEQLARTPRLAAVLQMEDHERTMTDRLYLYIQALQFGMRTFNCRE
;
A
#
# COMPACT_ATOMS: atom_id res chain seq x y z
N MET A 1 26.91 23.13 -8.58
CA MET A 1 25.50 22.80 -8.96
C MET A 1 25.06 21.67 -8.07
N ASN A 2 23.81 21.69 -7.57
CA ASN A 2 23.26 20.62 -6.76
C ASN A 2 22.86 19.46 -7.71
N THR A 3 23.68 18.42 -7.79
CA THR A 3 23.49 17.29 -8.71
C THR A 3 23.37 15.99 -7.92
N SER A 4 22.73 14.96 -8.47
CA SER A 4 22.64 13.61 -7.93
C SER A 4 22.44 12.60 -9.05
N GLU A 5 22.81 11.35 -8.86
CA GLU A 5 22.51 10.30 -9.84
C GLU A 5 21.03 9.88 -9.76
N LEU A 6 20.49 9.78 -8.56
CA LEU A 6 19.09 9.42 -8.31
C LEU A 6 18.42 10.39 -7.33
N VAL A 7 17.33 11.02 -7.74
CA VAL A 7 16.44 11.77 -6.86
C VAL A 7 15.16 10.97 -6.61
N ILE A 8 14.81 10.79 -5.36
CA ILE A 8 13.62 10.04 -4.92
C ILE A 8 12.62 11.00 -4.29
N ILE A 9 11.36 10.92 -4.71
CA ILE A 9 10.28 11.77 -4.20
C ILE A 9 9.42 10.99 -3.21
N GLY A 10 9.57 11.28 -1.92
CA GLY A 10 8.90 10.60 -0.80
C GLY A 10 9.74 9.51 -0.16
N CYS A 11 9.74 9.43 1.18
CA CYS A 11 10.49 8.50 2.00
C CYS A 11 9.59 7.46 2.70
N GLY A 12 8.51 7.00 2.05
CA GLY A 12 7.74 5.84 2.49
C GLY A 12 8.42 4.51 2.10
N PRO A 13 7.72 3.36 2.20
CA PRO A 13 8.32 2.04 1.93
C PRO A 13 9.01 1.92 0.57
N ALA A 14 8.44 2.52 -0.50
CA ALA A 14 9.08 2.52 -1.82
C ALA A 14 10.36 3.36 -1.84
N GLY A 15 10.27 4.61 -1.35
CA GLY A 15 11.41 5.53 -1.40
C GLY A 15 12.52 5.15 -0.42
N GLY A 16 12.19 4.75 0.79
CA GLY A 16 13.16 4.30 1.80
C GLY A 16 13.94 3.06 1.34
N THR A 17 13.22 2.08 0.74
CA THR A 17 13.89 0.90 0.15
C THR A 17 14.78 1.30 -1.03
N ALA A 18 14.27 2.12 -1.97
CA ALA A 18 15.05 2.55 -3.11
C ALA A 18 16.31 3.32 -2.69
N ALA A 19 16.20 4.21 -1.71
CA ALA A 19 17.31 4.99 -1.18
C ALA A 19 18.39 4.09 -0.58
N ARG A 20 18.00 3.13 0.26
CA ARG A 20 18.92 2.17 0.85
C ARG A 20 19.67 1.35 -0.20
N GLU A 21 18.92 0.74 -1.14
CA GLU A 21 19.51 -0.14 -2.13
C GLU A 21 20.40 0.61 -3.14
N ALA A 22 19.99 1.82 -3.53
CA ALA A 22 20.78 2.68 -4.41
C ALA A 22 22.09 3.12 -3.73
N ALA A 23 22.03 3.58 -2.48
CA ALA A 23 23.20 3.97 -1.72
C ALA A 23 24.16 2.79 -1.50
N ARG A 24 23.66 1.59 -1.15
CA ARG A 24 24.46 0.35 -1.07
C ARG A 24 25.15 0.00 -2.39
N ALA A 25 24.54 0.34 -3.53
CA ALA A 25 25.13 0.18 -4.87
C ALA A 25 26.09 1.33 -5.26
N GLY A 26 26.38 2.25 -4.34
CA GLY A 26 27.27 3.40 -4.57
C GLY A 26 26.68 4.46 -5.48
N ILE A 27 25.33 4.53 -5.61
CA ILE A 27 24.63 5.55 -6.40
C ILE A 27 24.39 6.78 -5.50
N GLU A 28 24.86 7.95 -5.94
CA GLU A 28 24.60 9.21 -5.26
C GLU A 28 23.09 9.49 -5.25
N THR A 29 22.48 9.41 -4.05
CA THR A 29 21.03 9.37 -3.89
C THR A 29 20.55 10.46 -2.94
N VAL A 30 19.59 11.28 -3.40
CA VAL A 30 18.90 12.29 -2.62
C VAL A 30 17.40 11.96 -2.54
N VAL A 31 16.86 11.90 -1.32
CA VAL A 31 15.42 11.73 -1.07
C VAL A 31 14.83 13.08 -0.68
N LEU A 32 13.72 13.47 -1.31
CA LEU A 32 12.92 14.64 -0.95
C LEU A 32 11.67 14.17 -0.20
N GLU A 33 11.63 14.40 1.12
CA GLU A 33 10.47 14.12 1.96
C GLU A 33 9.81 15.42 2.41
N ARG A 34 8.50 15.54 2.17
CA ARG A 34 7.77 16.77 2.49
C ARG A 34 7.56 16.99 3.98
N ASP A 35 7.43 15.93 4.75
CA ASP A 35 7.17 15.99 6.18
C ASP A 35 8.49 16.29 6.94
N ALA A 36 8.38 16.88 8.12
CA ALA A 36 9.55 17.21 8.94
C ALA A 36 10.27 15.95 9.48
N VAL A 37 9.52 14.86 9.61
CA VAL A 37 10.03 13.58 10.11
C VAL A 37 9.57 12.47 9.17
N VAL A 38 10.50 11.59 8.79
CA VAL A 38 10.17 10.38 8.03
C VAL A 38 9.26 9.48 8.88
N GLY A 39 8.13 9.05 8.30
CA GLY A 39 7.14 8.26 9.02
C GLY A 39 6.04 9.10 9.68
N ALA A 40 5.98 10.41 9.49
CA ALA A 40 4.91 11.26 10.01
C ALA A 40 3.52 10.88 9.49
N LYS A 41 3.43 10.12 8.39
CA LYS A 41 2.17 9.56 7.90
C LYS A 41 1.66 8.50 8.88
N ARG A 42 0.56 8.80 9.58
CA ARG A 42 0.02 7.94 10.64
C ARG A 42 -1.07 6.99 10.16
N VAL A 43 -1.85 7.37 9.15
CA VAL A 43 -3.03 6.62 8.72
C VAL A 43 -2.64 5.44 7.85
N CYS A 44 -2.57 4.28 8.45
CA CYS A 44 -2.43 3.00 7.78
C CYS A 44 -2.66 1.88 8.81
N ALA A 45 -3.38 0.83 8.41
CA ALA A 45 -3.48 -0.37 9.22
C ALA A 45 -2.10 -1.05 9.44
N ALA A 46 -1.14 -0.79 8.56
CA ALA A 46 0.24 -1.23 8.63
C ALA A 46 0.40 -2.73 8.96
N GLY A 47 -0.33 -3.56 8.19
CA GLY A 47 -0.10 -4.99 8.14
C GLY A 47 1.10 -5.32 7.26
N LEU A 48 1.88 -6.29 7.67
CA LEU A 48 3.03 -6.81 6.94
C LEU A 48 2.81 -8.27 6.59
N ARG A 49 3.20 -8.67 5.38
CA ARG A 49 3.18 -10.07 4.96
C ARG A 49 4.13 -10.93 5.80
N PRO A 50 3.89 -12.24 5.88
CA PRO A 50 4.90 -13.18 6.37
C PRO A 50 6.24 -12.96 5.65
N GLY A 51 7.33 -12.97 6.42
CA GLY A 51 8.68 -12.81 5.85
C GLY A 51 9.06 -11.39 5.41
N PHE A 52 8.23 -10.37 5.67
CA PHE A 52 8.51 -8.99 5.22
C PHE A 52 9.79 -8.42 5.85
N CYS A 53 10.00 -8.65 7.14
CA CYS A 53 11.19 -8.14 7.82
C CYS A 53 12.47 -8.80 7.29
N GLU A 54 12.42 -10.11 7.09
CA GLU A 54 13.51 -10.90 6.54
C GLU A 54 13.81 -10.51 5.08
N GLU A 55 12.77 -10.38 4.24
CA GLU A 55 12.91 -9.99 2.83
C GLU A 55 13.56 -8.64 2.65
N PHE A 56 13.25 -7.68 3.55
CA PHE A 56 13.78 -6.31 3.45
C PHE A 56 14.87 -6.02 4.48
N ASP A 57 15.46 -7.02 5.12
CA ASP A 57 16.56 -6.88 6.09
C ASP A 57 16.20 -5.81 7.14
N LEU A 58 15.03 -5.97 7.77
CA LEU A 58 14.51 -5.08 8.80
C LEU A 58 14.48 -5.76 10.17
N PRO A 59 14.72 -5.00 11.25
CA PRO A 59 14.75 -5.58 12.58
C PRO A 59 13.36 -6.07 13.02
N ARG A 60 13.31 -7.25 13.64
CA ARG A 60 12.08 -7.85 14.18
C ARG A 60 11.41 -6.99 15.26
N SER A 61 12.15 -6.08 15.89
CA SER A 61 11.61 -5.10 16.85
C SER A 61 10.52 -4.17 16.26
N LEU A 62 10.43 -4.07 14.94
CA LEU A 62 9.33 -3.37 14.24
C LEU A 62 7.98 -4.08 14.39
N VAL A 63 7.97 -5.38 14.68
CA VAL A 63 6.72 -6.13 14.78
C VAL A 63 6.03 -5.84 16.11
N HIS A 64 4.80 -5.39 16.03
CA HIS A 64 3.94 -5.13 17.18
C HIS A 64 3.21 -6.39 17.63
N CYS A 65 2.56 -7.08 16.70
CA CYS A 65 1.84 -8.32 16.94
C CYS A 65 2.09 -9.30 15.80
N ASP A 66 2.24 -10.58 16.15
CA ASP A 66 2.16 -11.69 15.22
C ASP A 66 0.69 -12.07 15.05
N THR A 67 0.23 -12.11 13.80
CA THR A 67 -1.18 -12.29 13.48
C THR A 67 -1.37 -13.45 12.51
N PRO A 68 -1.39 -14.71 13.02
CA PRO A 68 -1.55 -15.89 12.18
C PRO A 68 -2.96 -16.07 11.61
N ARG A 69 -3.93 -15.27 12.08
CA ARG A 69 -5.34 -15.37 11.74
C ARG A 69 -5.81 -14.15 10.96
N LEU A 70 -6.73 -14.38 10.01
CA LEU A 70 -7.51 -13.33 9.34
C LEU A 70 -8.99 -13.63 9.52
N GLY A 71 -9.69 -12.74 10.22
CA GLY A 71 -11.15 -12.72 10.31
C GLY A 71 -11.72 -11.90 9.15
N LEU A 72 -12.49 -12.52 8.28
CA LEU A 72 -13.22 -11.86 7.20
C LEU A 72 -14.70 -11.74 7.58
N PHE A 73 -15.18 -10.52 7.75
CA PHE A 73 -16.57 -10.24 8.13
C PHE A 73 -17.35 -9.80 6.90
N ASP A 74 -18.42 -10.52 6.59
CA ASP A 74 -19.31 -10.20 5.47
C ASP A 74 -20.35 -9.13 5.80
N ALA A 75 -21.20 -8.79 4.83
CA ALA A 75 -22.25 -7.77 4.98
C ALA A 75 -23.32 -8.09 6.05
N ARG A 76 -23.40 -9.33 6.51
CA ARG A 76 -24.27 -9.78 7.60
C ARG A 76 -23.58 -9.79 8.97
N GLY A 77 -22.28 -9.48 8.97
CA GLY A 77 -21.43 -9.59 10.15
C GLY A 77 -21.02 -11.02 10.50
N ALA A 78 -21.23 -11.98 9.57
CA ALA A 78 -20.73 -13.34 9.75
C ALA A 78 -19.22 -13.37 9.60
N GLU A 79 -18.54 -14.02 10.55
CA GLU A 79 -17.10 -14.20 10.56
C GLU A 79 -16.71 -15.46 9.80
N HIS A 80 -15.71 -15.32 8.93
CA HIS A 80 -15.07 -16.42 8.21
C HIS A 80 -13.57 -16.36 8.51
N GLU A 81 -13.09 -17.29 9.30
CA GLU A 81 -11.67 -17.34 9.68
C GLU A 81 -10.85 -18.01 8.60
N VAL A 82 -9.75 -17.35 8.21
CA VAL A 82 -8.73 -17.91 7.31
C VAL A 82 -7.40 -17.94 8.05
N ILE A 83 -6.81 -19.14 8.15
CA ILE A 83 -5.51 -19.34 8.78
C ILE A 83 -4.45 -19.34 7.69
N PHE A 84 -3.46 -18.46 7.82
CA PHE A 84 -2.26 -18.48 6.98
C PHE A 84 -1.02 -18.30 7.84
N GLY A 85 0.16 -18.37 7.20
CA GLY A 85 1.41 -18.11 7.88
C GLY A 85 1.39 -16.75 8.60
N PRO A 86 2.23 -16.58 9.63
CA PRO A 86 2.16 -15.43 10.52
C PRO A 86 2.37 -14.13 9.75
N GLY A 87 1.32 -13.34 9.60
CA GLY A 87 1.40 -11.94 9.26
C GLY A 87 1.83 -11.12 10.48
N HIS A 88 2.18 -9.87 10.27
CA HIS A 88 2.65 -9.00 11.33
C HIS A 88 1.96 -7.64 11.26
N THR A 89 1.94 -6.94 12.37
CA THR A 89 1.53 -5.54 12.40
C THR A 89 2.67 -4.65 12.89
N THR A 90 2.65 -3.40 12.44
CA THR A 90 3.57 -2.33 12.85
C THR A 90 2.85 -0.99 12.80
N THR A 91 3.55 0.10 12.98
CA THR A 91 3.08 1.46 12.63
C THR A 91 3.92 2.05 11.50
N ARG A 92 3.37 3.05 10.80
CA ARG A 92 4.11 3.73 9.73
C ARG A 92 5.23 4.59 10.29
N GLU A 93 5.04 5.12 11.49
CA GLU A 93 6.08 5.88 12.19
C GLU A 93 7.33 5.02 12.41
N GLU A 94 7.16 3.81 12.91
CA GLU A 94 8.29 2.91 13.17
C GLU A 94 8.86 2.33 11.87
N LEU A 95 7.99 1.87 10.96
CA LEU A 95 8.43 1.25 9.70
C LEU A 95 9.17 2.24 8.81
N ASP A 96 8.51 3.34 8.43
CA ASP A 96 9.09 4.31 7.50
C ASP A 96 10.31 5.00 8.13
N GLY A 97 10.23 5.35 9.42
CA GLY A 97 11.34 5.94 10.17
C GLY A 97 12.55 5.02 10.23
N THR A 98 12.35 3.72 10.43
CA THR A 98 13.44 2.73 10.41
C THR A 98 14.03 2.57 9.02
N MET A 99 13.19 2.47 7.98
CA MET A 99 13.66 2.38 6.59
C MET A 99 14.47 3.63 6.19
N GLY A 100 14.01 4.83 6.59
CA GLY A 100 14.74 6.08 6.35
C GLY A 100 16.09 6.11 7.08
N ARG A 101 16.14 5.70 8.34
CA ARG A 101 17.38 5.64 9.12
C ARG A 101 18.38 4.65 8.50
N ILE A 102 17.92 3.49 8.06
CA ILE A 102 18.79 2.51 7.38
C ILE A 102 19.28 3.06 6.03
N ALA A 103 18.47 3.82 5.30
CA ALA A 103 18.90 4.49 4.07
C ALA A 103 19.98 5.55 4.33
N LEU A 104 19.84 6.37 5.39
CA LEU A 104 20.90 7.31 5.83
C LEU A 104 22.18 6.59 6.19
N GLN A 105 22.10 5.49 6.95
CA GLN A 105 23.28 4.68 7.33
C GLN A 105 23.97 4.05 6.10
N ALA A 106 23.22 3.78 5.03
CA ALA A 106 23.75 3.30 3.76
C ALA A 106 24.41 4.39 2.90
N GLY A 107 24.28 5.67 3.30
CA GLY A 107 24.90 6.81 2.60
C GLY A 107 23.95 7.63 1.73
N ALA A 108 22.61 7.37 1.77
CA ALA A 108 21.66 8.24 1.10
C ALA A 108 21.50 9.58 1.85
N GLU A 109 21.28 10.67 1.12
CA GLU A 109 20.89 11.95 1.71
C GLU A 109 19.36 12.03 1.78
N ILE A 110 18.78 12.36 2.93
CA ILE A 110 17.35 12.59 3.10
C ILE A 110 17.11 14.05 3.48
N ARG A 111 16.43 14.79 2.62
CA ARG A 111 15.98 16.17 2.85
C ARG A 111 14.52 16.15 3.28
N THR A 112 14.27 16.34 4.56
CA THR A 112 12.94 16.56 5.11
C THR A 112 12.46 17.97 4.85
N GLN A 113 11.15 18.24 5.03
CA GLN A 113 10.51 19.52 4.70
C GLN A 113 10.77 19.94 3.24
N ALA A 114 11.01 18.98 2.35
CA ALA A 114 11.34 19.19 0.94
C ALA A 114 10.16 18.76 0.06
N LEU A 115 9.28 19.72 -0.24
CA LEU A 115 8.05 19.46 -1.00
C LEU A 115 8.32 19.55 -2.51
N PHE A 116 8.25 18.41 -3.20
CA PHE A 116 8.31 18.35 -4.66
C PHE A 116 7.29 19.32 -5.32
N ARG A 117 7.70 20.03 -6.37
CA ARG A 117 6.88 20.98 -7.10
C ARG A 117 6.76 20.64 -8.58
N ALA A 118 7.88 20.43 -9.25
CA ALA A 118 7.93 20.17 -10.68
C ALA A 118 9.15 19.35 -11.05
N VAL A 119 9.11 18.78 -12.24
CA VAL A 119 10.27 18.15 -12.89
C VAL A 119 10.26 18.49 -14.38
N ASP A 120 11.44 18.70 -14.93
CA ASP A 120 11.66 18.90 -16.35
C ASP A 120 12.70 17.88 -16.83
N PHE A 121 12.40 17.18 -17.93
CA PHE A 121 13.26 16.17 -18.56
C PHE A 121 13.85 16.62 -19.90
N SER A 122 13.67 17.87 -20.31
CA SER A 122 14.02 18.36 -21.65
C SER A 122 15.53 18.50 -21.90
N GLY A 123 16.35 18.55 -20.86
CA GLY A 123 17.76 18.94 -20.92
C GLY A 123 18.78 17.80 -20.78
N GLY A 124 18.45 16.55 -21.09
CA GLY A 124 19.34 15.39 -20.94
C GLY A 124 19.54 14.91 -19.50
N ARG A 125 19.35 15.78 -18.50
CA ARG A 125 19.19 15.46 -17.08
C ARG A 125 17.87 16.02 -16.58
N ALA A 126 17.21 15.30 -15.69
CA ALA A 126 16.01 15.79 -15.02
C ALA A 126 16.35 16.97 -14.10
N VAL A 127 15.58 18.04 -14.17
CA VAL A 127 15.64 19.18 -13.23
C VAL A 127 14.46 19.08 -12.29
N VAL A 128 14.71 18.67 -11.05
CA VAL A 128 13.70 18.54 -10.01
C VAL A 128 13.62 19.83 -9.20
N GLU A 129 12.46 20.45 -9.19
CA GLU A 129 12.15 21.63 -8.35
C GLU A 129 11.41 21.20 -7.08
N TYR A 130 11.83 21.75 -5.94
CA TYR A 130 11.15 21.54 -4.66
C TYR A 130 11.13 22.83 -3.83
N ALA A 131 10.14 22.93 -2.95
CA ALA A 131 10.09 23.97 -1.93
C ALA A 131 10.72 23.42 -0.64
N ASP A 132 11.71 24.10 -0.14
CA ASP A 132 12.25 23.93 1.20
C ASP A 132 11.28 24.62 2.16
N LEU A 133 10.48 23.86 2.88
CA LEU A 133 9.40 24.37 3.72
C LEU A 133 9.93 25.05 4.99
N ALA A 134 11.16 24.74 5.41
CA ALA A 134 11.80 25.39 6.56
C ALA A 134 12.21 26.83 6.23
N SER A 135 12.76 27.03 5.03
CA SER A 135 13.22 28.37 4.59
C SER A 135 12.24 29.12 3.69
N GLY A 136 11.17 28.47 3.20
CA GLY A 136 10.24 28.99 2.22
C GLY A 136 10.83 29.14 0.80
N ARG A 137 12.07 28.73 0.56
CA ARG A 137 12.78 28.94 -0.71
C ARG A 137 12.51 27.81 -1.69
N ARG A 138 12.45 28.13 -2.98
CA ARG A 138 12.49 27.15 -4.07
C ARG A 138 13.95 26.77 -4.35
N ARG A 139 14.16 25.47 -4.56
CA ARG A 139 15.47 24.88 -4.85
C ARG A 139 15.36 23.94 -6.04
N LYS A 140 16.49 23.66 -6.70
CA LYS A 140 16.60 22.73 -7.82
C LYS A 140 17.71 21.72 -7.58
N ILE A 141 17.47 20.48 -8.06
CA ILE A 141 18.46 19.41 -8.13
C ILE A 141 18.47 18.88 -9.57
N HIS A 142 19.64 18.71 -10.14
CA HIS A 142 19.82 18.03 -11.43
C HIS A 142 20.05 16.54 -11.17
N ALA A 143 19.23 15.68 -11.76
CA ALA A 143 19.27 14.23 -11.57
C ALA A 143 19.45 13.48 -12.88
N ARG A 144 20.15 12.34 -12.83
CA ARG A 144 20.16 11.39 -13.94
C ARG A 144 18.85 10.62 -13.99
N HIS A 145 18.33 10.20 -12.84
CA HIS A 145 17.06 9.50 -12.70
C HIS A 145 16.19 10.13 -11.60
N VAL A 146 14.87 10.02 -11.76
CA VAL A 146 13.90 10.44 -10.75
C VAL A 146 12.95 9.29 -10.47
N PHE A 147 12.87 8.87 -9.20
CA PHE A 147 11.94 7.86 -8.74
C PHE A 147 10.80 8.48 -7.92
N PHE A 148 9.59 8.43 -8.47
CA PHE A 148 8.39 8.90 -7.79
C PHE A 148 7.82 7.83 -6.86
N ALA A 149 7.98 8.03 -5.56
CA ALA A 149 7.46 7.23 -4.45
C ALA A 149 6.51 8.05 -3.56
N SER A 150 5.85 9.08 -4.12
CA SER A 150 5.12 10.14 -3.41
C SER A 150 3.71 9.75 -2.94
N GLY A 151 3.32 8.49 -3.06
CA GLY A 151 2.06 7.96 -2.52
C GLY A 151 0.82 8.29 -3.36
N ALA A 152 -0.38 8.16 -2.75
CA ALA A 152 -1.67 8.28 -3.45
C ALA A 152 -1.97 9.68 -3.99
N THR A 153 -1.43 10.72 -3.35
CA THR A 153 -1.67 12.13 -3.72
C THR A 153 -0.72 12.64 -4.80
N SER A 154 0.01 11.75 -5.46
CA SER A 154 0.94 12.07 -6.54
C SER A 154 0.21 12.65 -7.73
N ARG A 155 0.41 13.94 -7.98
CA ARG A 155 -0.10 14.63 -9.18
C ARG A 155 0.87 14.39 -10.35
N LEU A 156 0.79 13.22 -10.96
CA LEU A 156 1.54 12.87 -12.16
C LEU A 156 0.66 13.09 -13.41
N GLU A 157 -0.07 14.20 -13.44
CA GLU A 157 -0.98 14.56 -14.53
C GLU A 157 -0.33 15.53 -15.52
N SER A 158 0.82 16.12 -15.16
CA SER A 158 1.56 17.03 -16.03
C SER A 158 2.04 16.35 -17.31
N PRO A 159 2.08 17.07 -18.46
CA PRO A 159 2.68 16.57 -19.72
C PRO A 159 4.11 16.06 -19.57
N ALA A 160 4.87 16.54 -18.55
CA ALA A 160 6.21 16.04 -18.24
C ALA A 160 6.25 14.54 -17.93
N PHE A 161 5.13 13.93 -17.54
CA PHE A 161 5.03 12.49 -17.27
C PHE A 161 4.60 11.67 -18.49
N GLY A 162 4.34 12.32 -19.65
CA GLY A 162 4.03 11.65 -20.92
C GLY A 162 2.99 10.54 -20.77
N ARG A 163 3.30 9.34 -21.28
CA ARG A 163 2.43 8.14 -21.20
C ARG A 163 2.26 7.57 -19.78
N LEU A 164 3.00 8.05 -18.78
CA LEU A 164 2.83 7.66 -17.37
C LEU A 164 1.73 8.49 -16.69
N ALA A 165 1.30 9.60 -17.29
CA ALA A 165 0.17 10.39 -16.80
C ALA A 165 -1.12 9.56 -16.82
N MET A 166 -1.95 9.72 -15.79
CA MET A 166 -3.25 9.06 -15.69
C MET A 166 -4.33 10.07 -15.33
N GLN A 167 -5.07 10.55 -16.32
CA GLN A 167 -6.08 11.60 -16.16
C GLN A 167 -7.20 11.24 -15.17
N ARG A 168 -7.57 9.94 -15.10
CA ARG A 168 -8.65 9.44 -14.22
C ARG A 168 -8.14 8.89 -12.89
N TRP A 169 -6.96 9.35 -12.44
CA TRP A 169 -6.39 8.90 -11.17
C TRP A 169 -7.34 9.10 -9.98
N ASN A 170 -8.01 10.26 -9.94
CA ASN A 170 -8.90 10.61 -8.83
C ASN A 170 -10.10 9.66 -8.67
N GLU A 171 -10.51 8.95 -9.73
CA GLU A 171 -11.62 7.99 -9.66
C GLU A 171 -11.25 6.71 -8.88
N GLY A 172 -9.96 6.41 -8.78
CA GLY A 172 -9.44 5.29 -7.99
C GLY A 172 -9.10 5.66 -6.54
N LEU A 173 -9.24 6.93 -6.15
CA LEU A 173 -8.95 7.34 -4.78
C LEU A 173 -10.06 6.90 -3.82
N MET A 174 -9.63 6.32 -2.72
CA MET A 174 -10.45 5.96 -1.57
C MET A 174 -10.20 6.96 -0.45
N THR A 175 -11.28 7.49 0.14
CA THR A 175 -11.18 8.23 1.39
C THR A 175 -11.10 7.23 2.53
N THR A 176 -10.09 7.34 3.38
CA THR A 176 -9.89 6.46 4.53
C THR A 176 -9.90 7.25 5.83
N LEU A 177 -10.49 6.65 6.85
CA LEU A 177 -10.52 7.18 8.21
C LEU A 177 -10.19 6.06 9.18
N GLN A 178 -9.42 6.35 10.22
CA GLN A 178 -8.99 5.38 11.22
C GLN A 178 -9.01 6.01 12.61
N HIS A 179 -9.40 5.22 13.61
CA HIS A 179 -9.13 5.51 15.02
C HIS A 179 -7.98 4.66 15.54
N ARG A 180 -7.05 5.28 16.26
CA ARG A 180 -6.20 4.57 17.23
C ARG A 180 -7.03 4.45 18.50
N VAL A 181 -7.50 3.25 18.78
CA VAL A 181 -8.37 2.96 19.93
C VAL A 181 -7.49 2.44 21.05
N TYR A 182 -7.26 3.28 22.05
CA TYR A 182 -6.54 2.92 23.26
C TYR A 182 -7.52 2.35 24.28
N LEU A 183 -7.18 1.22 24.89
CA LEU A 183 -8.04 0.48 25.79
C LEU A 183 -7.67 0.75 27.25
N THR A 184 -8.67 0.75 28.13
CA THR A 184 -8.47 0.81 29.59
C THR A 184 -7.90 -0.50 30.11
N ARG A 185 -8.37 -1.63 29.56
CA ARG A 185 -7.89 -2.98 29.80
C ARG A 185 -7.53 -3.64 28.48
N PRO A 186 -6.50 -4.52 28.42
CA PRO A 186 -6.22 -5.29 27.23
C PRO A 186 -7.48 -6.01 26.73
N ALA A 187 -7.68 -6.04 25.41
CA ALA A 187 -8.72 -6.86 24.80
C ALA A 187 -8.40 -8.36 25.00
N LEU A 188 -9.34 -9.23 24.62
CA LEU A 188 -9.12 -10.67 24.65
C LEU A 188 -7.85 -11.03 23.86
N PRO A 189 -7.01 -12.00 24.34
CA PRO A 189 -5.75 -12.34 23.70
C PRO A 189 -5.87 -12.64 22.19
N ILE A 190 -6.98 -13.24 21.77
CA ILE A 190 -7.27 -13.54 20.37
C ILE A 190 -7.28 -12.28 19.48
N ALA A 191 -7.67 -11.13 20.02
CA ALA A 191 -7.67 -9.87 19.27
C ALA A 191 -6.27 -9.43 18.83
N TYR A 192 -5.23 -9.79 19.59
CA TYR A 192 -3.83 -9.48 19.26
C TYR A 192 -3.19 -10.48 18.28
N GLN A 193 -3.89 -11.59 17.97
CA GLN A 193 -3.47 -12.61 17.03
C GLN A 193 -4.25 -12.60 15.72
N THR A 194 -5.23 -11.69 15.58
CA THR A 194 -6.14 -11.68 14.43
C THR A 194 -6.11 -10.31 13.74
N LEU A 195 -5.93 -10.32 12.43
CA LEU A 195 -6.30 -9.20 11.56
C LEU A 195 -7.77 -9.34 11.21
N GLU A 196 -8.51 -8.25 11.21
CA GLU A 196 -9.92 -8.28 10.78
C GLU A 196 -10.13 -7.37 9.58
N MET A 197 -10.91 -7.88 8.62
CA MET A 197 -11.40 -7.14 7.47
C MET A 197 -12.92 -7.25 7.39
N HIS A 198 -13.60 -6.12 7.30
CA HIS A 198 -15.06 -6.02 7.29
C HIS A 198 -15.55 -5.48 5.94
N TYR A 199 -16.46 -6.20 5.28
CA TYR A 199 -16.97 -5.83 3.95
C TYR A 199 -18.49 -5.68 4.01
N TYR A 200 -18.99 -4.46 3.99
CA TYR A 200 -20.42 -4.17 4.11
C TYR A 200 -20.81 -2.93 3.30
N ALA A 201 -22.13 -2.76 3.10
CA ALA A 201 -22.66 -1.53 2.55
C ALA A 201 -22.89 -0.52 3.67
N GLY A 202 -22.40 0.70 3.51
CA GLY A 202 -22.72 1.81 4.41
C GLY A 202 -24.18 2.24 4.29
N ARG A 203 -24.60 3.18 5.12
CA ARG A 203 -25.97 3.72 5.15
C ARG A 203 -26.43 4.30 3.83
N ASP A 204 -25.50 4.79 3.01
CA ASP A 204 -25.74 5.31 1.67
C ASP A 204 -25.62 4.25 0.55
N GLY A 205 -25.49 2.98 0.92
CA GLY A 205 -25.35 1.84 0.00
C GLY A 205 -23.96 1.67 -0.60
N ARG A 206 -22.99 2.53 -0.30
CA ARG A 206 -21.62 2.38 -0.81
C ARG A 206 -20.90 1.26 -0.11
N GLN A 207 -20.05 0.57 -0.89
CA GLN A 207 -19.19 -0.46 -0.35
C GLN A 207 -18.14 0.12 0.60
N ILE A 208 -18.12 -0.37 1.83
CA ILE A 208 -17.12 -0.06 2.85
C ILE A 208 -16.20 -1.27 3.03
N ILE A 209 -14.92 -0.98 3.15
CA ILE A 209 -13.91 -1.92 3.61
C ILE A 209 -13.42 -1.41 4.96
N GLY A 210 -13.79 -2.09 6.04
CA GLY A 210 -13.32 -1.82 7.38
C GLY A 210 -12.17 -2.73 7.77
N TRP A 211 -11.43 -2.36 8.80
CA TRP A 211 -10.34 -3.18 9.35
C TRP A 211 -10.20 -2.98 10.86
N MET A 212 -9.65 -3.99 11.54
CA MET A 212 -9.07 -3.91 12.87
C MET A 212 -7.73 -4.63 12.89
N PHE A 213 -6.66 -3.87 13.17
CA PHE A 213 -5.29 -4.38 13.22
C PHE A 213 -4.71 -4.05 14.59
N PRO A 214 -4.35 -5.07 15.40
CA PRO A 214 -3.80 -4.86 16.73
C PRO A 214 -2.40 -4.26 16.68
N LYS A 215 -2.09 -3.44 17.67
CA LYS A 215 -0.76 -2.87 17.91
C LYS A 215 -0.36 -3.15 19.36
N ARG A 216 0.87 -2.80 19.74
CA ARG A 216 1.36 -2.99 21.12
C ARG A 216 0.48 -2.30 22.16
N ASP A 217 -0.02 -1.10 21.85
CA ASP A 217 -0.67 -0.18 22.78
C ASP A 217 -2.07 0.24 22.37
N HIS A 218 -2.54 -0.11 21.16
CA HIS A 218 -3.86 0.25 20.65
C HIS A 218 -4.38 -0.73 19.60
N LEU A 219 -5.66 -0.61 19.27
CA LEU A 219 -6.25 -1.22 18.08
C LEU A 219 -6.37 -0.15 16.98
N ALA A 220 -5.81 -0.41 15.80
CA ALA A 220 -6.01 0.43 14.62
C ALA A 220 -7.30 -0.01 13.93
N ILE A 221 -8.41 0.68 14.21
CA ILE A 221 -9.72 0.41 13.62
C ILE A 221 -10.03 1.49 12.62
N GLY A 222 -10.31 1.11 11.38
CA GLY A 222 -10.56 2.07 10.34
C GLY A 222 -11.45 1.54 9.23
N LEU A 223 -11.75 2.42 8.28
CA LEU A 223 -12.51 2.09 7.09
C LEU A 223 -12.07 2.91 5.88
N GLY A 224 -12.37 2.39 4.70
CA GLY A 224 -12.16 3.04 3.43
C GLY A 224 -13.39 2.94 2.53
N VAL A 225 -13.65 4.02 1.79
CA VAL A 225 -14.75 4.12 0.82
C VAL A 225 -14.20 4.63 -0.51
N LEU A 226 -14.58 3.99 -1.61
CA LEU A 226 -14.21 4.47 -2.93
C LEU A 226 -14.98 5.77 -3.24
N GLY A 227 -14.23 6.79 -3.68
CA GLY A 227 -14.77 8.12 -3.96
C GLY A 227 -14.92 9.00 -2.71
N LYS A 228 -15.77 10.04 -2.81
CA LYS A 228 -15.98 11.03 -1.76
C LYS A 228 -17.23 10.70 -0.95
N LEU A 229 -17.07 10.54 0.35
CA LEU A 229 -18.14 10.53 1.33
C LEU A 229 -17.98 11.75 2.24
N GLY A 230 -19.08 12.38 2.64
CA GLY A 230 -19.03 13.52 3.55
C GLY A 230 -18.37 13.15 4.89
N GLY A 231 -17.51 14.01 5.42
CA GLY A 231 -16.71 13.71 6.61
C GLY A 231 -17.53 13.28 7.84
N ALA A 232 -18.73 13.86 8.04
CA ALA A 232 -19.63 13.46 9.13
C ALA A 232 -20.18 12.04 8.95
N ALA A 233 -20.62 11.68 7.73
CA ALA A 233 -21.12 10.35 7.42
C ALA A 233 -20.01 9.28 7.57
N LEU A 234 -18.80 9.57 7.07
CA LEU A 234 -17.66 8.67 7.19
C LEU A 234 -17.27 8.43 8.66
N ARG A 235 -17.34 9.49 9.48
CA ARG A 235 -17.09 9.40 10.93
C ARG A 235 -18.13 8.55 11.64
N ALA A 236 -19.41 8.77 11.34
CA ALA A 236 -20.50 7.98 11.93
C ALA A 236 -20.38 6.48 11.59
N GLU A 237 -19.95 6.13 10.38
CA GLU A 237 -19.67 4.74 9.99
C GLU A 237 -18.48 4.17 10.76
N LEU A 238 -17.40 4.96 10.96
CA LEU A 238 -16.25 4.53 11.74
C LEU A 238 -16.61 4.31 13.20
N ASP A 239 -17.34 5.24 13.81
CA ASP A 239 -17.77 5.13 15.22
C ASP A 239 -18.63 3.88 15.44
N ALA A 240 -19.55 3.58 14.51
CA ALA A 240 -20.36 2.37 14.56
C ALA A 240 -19.50 1.09 14.40
N LEU A 241 -18.48 1.11 13.56
CA LEU A 241 -17.54 -0.01 13.41
C LEU A 241 -16.73 -0.22 14.69
N VAL A 242 -16.19 0.84 15.28
CA VAL A 242 -15.46 0.79 16.56
C VAL A 242 -16.32 0.21 17.66
N GLN A 243 -17.56 0.70 17.81
CA GLN A 243 -18.51 0.19 18.81
C GLN A 243 -18.76 -1.32 18.65
N ARG A 244 -19.04 -1.79 17.43
CA ARG A 244 -19.25 -3.23 17.15
C ARG A 244 -18.04 -4.08 17.54
N ILE A 245 -16.84 -3.66 17.12
CA ILE A 245 -15.62 -4.40 17.39
C ILE A 245 -15.32 -4.42 18.90
N CYS A 246 -15.38 -3.27 19.57
CA CYS A 246 -15.11 -3.18 21.01
C CYS A 246 -16.12 -3.98 21.83
N ALA A 247 -17.42 -3.93 21.49
CA ALA A 247 -18.44 -4.75 22.15
C ALA A 247 -18.17 -6.26 22.02
N ARG A 248 -17.84 -6.71 20.80
CA ARG A 248 -17.50 -8.13 20.54
C ARG A 248 -16.25 -8.57 21.30
N LEU A 249 -15.23 -7.72 21.35
CA LEU A 249 -13.98 -7.98 22.06
C LEU A 249 -14.07 -7.72 23.59
N ARG A 250 -15.22 -7.27 24.10
CA ARG A 250 -15.42 -6.85 25.50
C ARG A 250 -14.34 -5.84 25.94
N ALA A 251 -13.99 -4.93 25.05
CA ALA A 251 -12.93 -3.95 25.22
C ALA A 251 -13.51 -2.61 25.71
N ASP A 252 -12.95 -2.07 26.80
CA ASP A 252 -13.30 -0.75 27.32
C ASP A 252 -12.38 0.30 26.74
N VAL A 253 -12.97 1.25 26.01
CA VAL A 253 -12.22 2.32 25.32
C VAL A 253 -11.86 3.43 26.31
N ARG A 254 -10.55 3.76 26.37
CA ARG A 254 -10.03 4.90 27.12
C ARG A 254 -10.00 6.17 26.28
N GLU A 255 -9.48 6.05 25.04
CA GLU A 255 -9.24 7.16 24.14
C GLU A 255 -9.32 6.71 22.68
N CYS A 256 -9.85 7.57 21.80
CA CYS A 256 -9.78 7.40 20.36
C CYS A 256 -9.09 8.61 19.73
N ARG A 257 -8.04 8.36 18.92
CA ARG A 257 -7.39 9.40 18.10
C ARG A 257 -7.70 9.17 16.64
N GLN A 258 -8.36 10.15 16.03
CA GLN A 258 -8.80 10.07 14.64
C GLN A 258 -7.69 10.50 13.69
N GLU A 259 -7.56 9.77 12.59
CA GLU A 259 -6.61 10.01 11.52
C GLU A 259 -7.30 9.78 10.17
N GLY A 260 -6.96 10.60 9.15
CA GLY A 260 -7.55 10.49 7.81
C GLY A 260 -6.50 10.54 6.70
N SER A 261 -6.71 9.80 5.62
CA SER A 261 -5.82 9.79 4.45
C SER A 261 -6.55 9.42 3.16
N LEU A 262 -5.82 9.48 2.06
CA LEU A 262 -6.24 8.92 0.79
C LEU A 262 -5.41 7.66 0.50
N LEU A 263 -6.08 6.62 0.02
CA LEU A 263 -5.49 5.40 -0.52
C LEU A 263 -5.92 5.27 -1.98
N TYR A 264 -5.11 4.62 -2.80
CA TYR A 264 -5.50 4.32 -4.17
C TYR A 264 -5.93 2.86 -4.28
N GLY A 265 -7.16 2.61 -4.74
CA GLY A 265 -7.73 1.28 -4.95
C GLY A 265 -8.17 1.04 -6.41
N GLY A 266 -7.68 1.86 -7.34
CA GLY A 266 -7.99 1.77 -8.77
C GLY A 266 -7.02 0.87 -9.54
N LEU A 267 -7.11 0.95 -10.88
CA LEU A 267 -6.19 0.24 -11.77
C LEU A 267 -4.76 0.79 -11.65
N PRO A 268 -3.73 -0.07 -11.70
CA PRO A 268 -2.34 0.40 -11.81
C PRO A 268 -2.16 1.33 -13.01
N ARG A 269 -1.16 2.22 -12.95
CA ARG A 269 -0.83 3.08 -14.09
C ARG A 269 -0.53 2.25 -15.35
N PRO A 270 -0.82 2.79 -16.54
CA PRO A 270 -0.55 2.10 -17.81
C PRO A 270 0.95 1.88 -18.07
N GLY A 271 1.80 2.72 -17.47
CA GLY A 271 3.26 2.63 -17.48
C GLY A 271 3.86 2.90 -16.11
N PHE A 272 5.05 2.40 -15.85
CA PHE A 272 5.76 2.55 -14.58
C PHE A 272 7.11 3.26 -14.73
N GLY A 273 7.66 3.35 -15.94
CA GLY A 273 8.93 4.00 -16.20
C GLY A 273 9.17 4.26 -17.68
N ASP A 274 10.00 5.27 -17.97
CA ASP A 274 10.42 5.71 -19.31
C ASP A 274 11.70 6.55 -19.18
N GLY A 275 12.80 6.09 -19.74
CA GLY A 275 14.09 6.77 -19.62
C GLY A 275 14.49 7.05 -18.17
N ALA A 276 14.70 8.31 -17.86
CA ALA A 276 15.10 8.78 -16.53
C ALA A 276 13.98 8.72 -15.48
N LEU A 277 12.72 8.49 -15.90
CA LEU A 277 11.54 8.55 -15.01
C LEU A 277 11.11 7.15 -14.56
N LEU A 278 10.98 6.94 -13.24
CA LEU A 278 10.45 5.74 -12.62
C LEU A 278 9.33 6.12 -11.65
N VAL A 279 8.25 5.33 -11.59
CA VAL A 279 7.12 5.56 -10.68
C VAL A 279 6.79 4.26 -9.95
N GLY A 280 6.83 4.26 -8.61
CA GLY A 280 6.61 3.07 -7.80
C GLY A 280 5.64 3.27 -6.63
N GLY A 281 5.42 2.21 -5.88
CA GLY A 281 4.50 2.20 -4.74
C GLY A 281 3.08 2.64 -5.10
N THR A 282 2.40 3.27 -4.17
CA THR A 282 1.03 3.77 -4.36
C THR A 282 0.94 4.82 -5.47
N ALA A 283 2.01 5.58 -5.75
CA ALA A 283 2.05 6.52 -6.89
C ALA A 283 1.90 5.82 -8.24
N ALA A 284 2.30 4.56 -8.34
CA ALA A 284 2.11 3.69 -9.52
C ALA A 284 0.79 2.89 -9.47
N GLY A 285 0.02 2.99 -8.41
CA GLY A 285 -1.19 2.19 -8.20
C GLY A 285 -0.88 0.75 -7.77
N LEU A 286 0.26 0.50 -7.14
CA LEU A 286 0.65 -0.81 -6.64
C LEU A 286 -0.01 -1.07 -5.27
N VAL A 287 -1.34 -1.22 -5.30
CA VAL A 287 -2.19 -1.51 -4.13
C VAL A 287 -3.19 -2.58 -4.53
N ASP A 288 -3.37 -3.57 -3.68
CA ASP A 288 -4.41 -4.58 -3.83
C ASP A 288 -5.77 -3.97 -3.45
N ALA A 289 -6.66 -3.82 -4.43
CA ALA A 289 -7.97 -3.21 -4.25
C ALA A 289 -8.89 -4.02 -3.32
N THR A 290 -8.58 -5.30 -3.05
CA THR A 290 -9.43 -6.17 -2.22
C THR A 290 -9.24 -5.93 -0.73
N ASN A 291 -8.04 -5.55 -0.29
CA ASN A 291 -7.70 -5.40 1.13
C ASN A 291 -6.89 -4.14 1.46
N GLY A 292 -6.55 -3.33 0.44
CA GLY A 292 -5.74 -2.12 0.63
C GLY A 292 -4.25 -2.38 0.86
N GLU A 293 -3.77 -3.61 0.70
CA GLU A 293 -2.36 -3.96 0.85
C GLU A 293 -1.51 -3.28 -0.24
N GLY A 294 -0.33 -2.78 0.13
CA GLY A 294 0.56 -2.11 -0.81
C GLY A 294 1.95 -1.83 -0.23
N ILE A 295 2.22 -2.16 1.04
CA ILE A 295 3.53 -1.91 1.68
C ILE A 295 4.60 -2.77 1.03
N PHE A 296 4.33 -4.06 0.81
CA PHE A 296 5.26 -4.97 0.16
C PHE A 296 5.52 -4.58 -1.31
N GLU A 297 4.47 -4.32 -2.08
CA GLU A 297 4.56 -3.86 -3.46
C GLU A 297 5.37 -2.56 -3.57
N ALA A 298 5.16 -1.65 -2.62
CA ALA A 298 5.89 -0.39 -2.56
C ALA A 298 7.38 -0.63 -2.30
N ALA A 299 7.74 -1.38 -1.26
CA ALA A 299 9.12 -1.68 -0.91
C ALA A 299 9.83 -2.43 -2.04
N MET A 300 9.17 -3.44 -2.63
CA MET A 300 9.71 -4.20 -3.76
C MET A 300 9.90 -3.33 -5.00
N SER A 301 8.98 -2.41 -5.30
CA SER A 301 9.16 -1.46 -6.40
C SER A 301 10.39 -0.57 -6.19
N GLY A 302 10.66 -0.17 -4.95
CA GLY A 302 11.86 0.58 -4.59
C GLY A 302 13.16 -0.21 -4.84
N ARG A 303 13.20 -1.48 -4.42
CA ARG A 303 14.33 -2.38 -4.67
C ARG A 303 14.58 -2.56 -6.17
N ILE A 304 13.51 -2.80 -6.94
CA ILE A 304 13.62 -2.97 -8.40
C ILE A 304 14.12 -1.68 -9.06
N ALA A 305 13.64 -0.49 -8.62
CA ALA A 305 14.08 0.79 -9.16
C ALA A 305 15.58 0.99 -8.96
N ALA A 306 16.09 0.81 -7.74
CA ALA A 306 17.52 0.92 -7.45
C ALA A 306 18.36 -0.06 -8.28
N GLY A 307 17.92 -1.32 -8.40
CA GLY A 307 18.59 -2.34 -9.21
C GLY A 307 18.63 -1.99 -10.71
N CYS A 308 17.56 -1.37 -11.25
CA CYS A 308 17.54 -0.91 -12.65
C CYS A 308 18.51 0.25 -12.89
N VAL A 309 18.56 1.22 -11.98
CA VAL A 309 19.49 2.36 -12.05
C VAL A 309 20.94 1.87 -11.94
N ALA A 310 21.23 0.96 -11.00
CA ALA A 310 22.55 0.36 -10.84
C ALA A 310 23.01 -0.37 -12.12
N ARG A 311 22.10 -1.12 -12.74
CA ARG A 311 22.39 -1.84 -13.97
C ARG A 311 22.64 -0.91 -15.16
N GLU A 312 21.86 0.15 -15.32
CA GLU A 312 22.12 1.15 -16.36
C GLU A 312 23.49 1.82 -16.18
N ARG A 313 23.85 2.17 -14.94
CA ARG A 313 25.16 2.71 -14.60
C ARG A 313 26.31 1.78 -15.04
N ALA A 314 26.10 0.46 -14.98
CA ALA A 314 27.02 -0.56 -15.44
C ALA A 314 26.92 -0.86 -16.96
N GLY A 315 26.23 -0.03 -17.74
CA GLY A 315 26.08 -0.23 -19.20
C GLY A 315 24.91 -1.16 -19.59
N GLY A 316 24.00 -1.48 -18.68
CA GLY A 316 22.94 -2.50 -18.87
C GLY A 316 21.65 -2.00 -19.52
N GLY A 317 21.65 -0.88 -20.26
CA GLY A 317 20.48 -0.35 -20.98
C GLY A 317 19.57 0.53 -20.13
N ASP A 318 18.42 0.95 -20.69
CA ASP A 318 17.50 1.93 -20.12
C ASP A 318 16.83 1.44 -18.79
N ALA A 319 17.05 2.19 -17.72
CA ALA A 319 16.53 1.87 -16.38
C ALA A 319 15.00 1.94 -16.33
N GLY A 320 14.39 2.98 -16.91
CA GLY A 320 12.94 3.18 -16.89
C GLY A 320 12.19 2.10 -17.66
N ALA A 321 12.65 1.76 -18.86
CA ALA A 321 12.03 0.69 -19.67
C ALA A 321 12.13 -0.67 -18.96
N ARG A 322 13.32 -0.99 -18.40
CA ARG A 322 13.54 -2.21 -17.64
C ARG A 322 12.67 -2.28 -16.39
N PHE A 323 12.61 -1.20 -15.62
CA PHE A 323 11.77 -1.08 -14.44
C PHE A 323 10.30 -1.32 -14.79
N ALA A 324 9.80 -0.67 -15.85
CA ALA A 324 8.43 -0.85 -16.31
C ALA A 324 8.11 -2.30 -16.71
N ALA A 325 9.06 -2.99 -17.37
CA ALA A 325 8.89 -4.39 -17.73
C ALA A 325 8.78 -5.29 -16.49
N LEU A 326 9.68 -5.13 -15.51
CA LEU A 326 9.72 -5.92 -14.30
C LEU A 326 8.46 -5.71 -13.44
N LEU A 327 7.99 -4.46 -13.26
CA LEU A 327 6.76 -4.20 -12.52
C LEU A 327 5.51 -4.75 -13.22
N ARG A 328 5.45 -4.67 -14.57
CA ARG A 328 4.35 -5.30 -15.33
C ARG A 328 4.31 -6.79 -15.13
N GLN A 329 5.45 -7.46 -15.25
CA GLN A 329 5.56 -8.91 -15.06
C GLN A 329 5.13 -9.32 -13.65
N ARG A 330 5.54 -8.57 -12.62
CA ARG A 330 5.36 -8.97 -11.22
C ARG A 330 3.97 -8.64 -10.67
N PHE A 331 3.40 -7.48 -11.01
CA PHE A 331 2.23 -6.95 -10.30
C PHE A 331 0.99 -6.70 -11.15
N SER A 332 1.17 -6.31 -12.45
CA SER A 332 0.06 -5.71 -13.18
C SER A 332 -1.14 -6.63 -13.37
N ARG A 333 -0.92 -7.90 -13.68
CA ARG A 333 -2.01 -8.85 -13.93
C ARG A 333 -2.81 -9.11 -12.66
N ARG A 334 -2.13 -9.42 -11.56
CA ARG A 334 -2.75 -9.66 -10.25
C ARG A 334 -3.58 -8.46 -9.81
N LEU A 335 -2.99 -7.25 -9.80
CA LEU A 335 -3.68 -6.06 -9.33
C LEU A 335 -4.90 -5.70 -10.20
N LYS A 336 -4.82 -5.84 -11.54
CA LYS A 336 -5.97 -5.67 -12.43
C LYS A 336 -7.10 -6.64 -12.11
N HIS A 337 -6.78 -7.92 -11.87
CA HIS A 337 -7.77 -8.91 -11.47
C HIS A 337 -8.42 -8.58 -10.13
N ARG A 338 -7.65 -8.06 -9.15
CA ARG A 338 -8.19 -7.61 -7.85
C ARG A 338 -9.19 -6.46 -7.99
N VAL A 339 -8.90 -5.47 -8.83
CA VAL A 339 -9.85 -4.39 -9.13
C VAL A 339 -11.12 -4.94 -9.78
N THR A 340 -10.98 -5.86 -10.74
CA THR A 340 -12.14 -6.50 -11.40
C THR A 340 -12.98 -7.30 -10.42
N LEU A 341 -12.33 -8.08 -9.55
CA LEU A 341 -12.99 -8.85 -8.49
C LEU A 341 -13.77 -7.93 -7.54
N MET A 342 -13.15 -6.85 -7.06
CA MET A 342 -13.84 -5.88 -6.19
C MET A 342 -15.06 -5.24 -6.84
N ARG A 343 -14.95 -4.87 -8.12
CA ARG A 343 -16.10 -4.35 -8.88
C ARG A 343 -17.22 -5.38 -9.01
N TYR A 344 -16.88 -6.67 -9.21
CA TYR A 344 -17.86 -7.76 -9.29
C TYR A 344 -18.54 -8.04 -7.94
N LEU A 345 -17.76 -8.11 -6.85
CA LEU A 345 -18.26 -8.35 -5.50
C LEU A 345 -19.12 -7.18 -4.99
N GLY A 346 -18.64 -5.95 -5.20
CA GLY A 346 -19.30 -4.73 -4.72
C GLY A 346 -20.67 -4.47 -5.35
N ARG A 347 -21.00 -5.06 -6.53
CA ARG A 347 -22.33 -4.98 -7.11
C ARG A 347 -23.40 -5.72 -6.30
N ARG A 348 -23.02 -6.74 -5.54
CA ARG A 348 -23.90 -7.54 -4.68
C ARG A 348 -23.14 -7.94 -3.41
N PRO A 349 -23.33 -7.22 -2.30
CA PRO A 349 -22.55 -7.45 -1.06
C PRO A 349 -22.60 -8.89 -0.52
N ARG A 350 -23.68 -9.63 -0.77
CA ARG A 350 -23.77 -11.06 -0.39
C ARG A 350 -22.69 -11.94 -1.02
N ARG A 351 -22.10 -11.53 -2.15
CA ARG A 351 -21.01 -12.28 -2.81
C ARG A 351 -19.74 -12.34 -1.97
N PHE A 352 -19.51 -11.36 -1.09
CA PHE A 352 -18.37 -11.42 -0.17
C PHE A 352 -18.48 -12.62 0.77
N GLY A 353 -19.65 -12.88 1.38
CA GLY A 353 -19.85 -14.04 2.24
C GLY A 353 -19.59 -15.36 1.52
N LEU A 354 -20.05 -15.53 0.27
CA LEU A 354 -19.78 -16.73 -0.53
C LEU A 354 -18.29 -16.92 -0.82
N LEU A 355 -17.57 -15.82 -1.11
CA LEU A 355 -16.13 -15.87 -1.33
C LEU A 355 -15.39 -16.23 -0.04
N PHE A 356 -15.77 -15.62 1.08
CA PHE A 356 -15.12 -15.85 2.36
C PHE A 356 -15.35 -17.26 2.87
N GLU A 357 -16.55 -17.78 2.72
CA GLU A 357 -16.86 -19.19 2.98
C GLU A 357 -15.99 -20.14 2.14
N GLN A 358 -15.80 -19.82 0.86
CA GLN A 358 -14.94 -20.63 -0.01
C GLN A 358 -13.47 -20.55 0.42
N LEU A 359 -12.97 -19.38 0.79
CA LEU A 359 -11.61 -19.19 1.29
C LEU A 359 -11.38 -19.96 2.60
N ALA A 360 -12.31 -19.86 3.54
CA ALA A 360 -12.22 -20.55 4.83
C ALA A 360 -12.21 -22.08 4.67
N ARG A 361 -13.01 -22.61 3.72
CA ARG A 361 -13.07 -24.05 3.44
C ARG A 361 -11.94 -24.58 2.56
N THR A 362 -11.18 -23.70 1.92
CA THR A 362 -10.18 -24.08 0.92
C THR A 362 -8.84 -23.40 1.18
N PRO A 363 -8.04 -23.87 2.16
CA PRO A 363 -6.76 -23.25 2.53
C PRO A 363 -5.79 -23.07 1.35
N ARG A 364 -5.75 -24.05 0.42
CA ARG A 364 -4.95 -23.95 -0.81
C ARG A 364 -5.36 -22.74 -1.66
N LEU A 365 -6.65 -22.40 -1.74
CA LEU A 365 -7.11 -21.22 -2.49
C LEU A 365 -6.56 -19.94 -1.87
N ALA A 366 -6.63 -19.82 -0.54
CA ALA A 366 -6.08 -18.68 0.18
C ALA A 366 -4.57 -18.54 -0.06
N ALA A 367 -3.81 -19.64 0.04
CA ALA A 367 -2.38 -19.67 -0.20
C ALA A 367 -2.02 -19.25 -1.65
N VAL A 368 -2.66 -19.84 -2.66
CA VAL A 368 -2.36 -19.52 -4.07
C VAL A 368 -2.77 -18.07 -4.42
N LEU A 369 -3.80 -17.53 -3.81
CA LEU A 369 -4.18 -16.14 -4.00
C LEU A 369 -3.17 -15.14 -3.44
N GLN A 370 -2.34 -15.54 -2.46
CA GLN A 370 -1.28 -14.70 -1.90
C GLN A 370 0.01 -14.75 -2.73
N MET A 371 0.22 -15.79 -3.52
CA MET A 371 1.40 -15.93 -4.39
C MET A 371 1.47 -14.80 -5.42
N GLU A 372 2.67 -14.37 -5.75
CA GLU A 372 2.89 -13.44 -6.85
C GLU A 372 2.72 -14.11 -8.22
N ASP A 373 2.48 -13.31 -9.26
CA ASP A 373 2.19 -13.85 -10.60
C ASP A 373 3.31 -14.75 -11.17
N HIS A 374 4.56 -14.46 -10.80
CA HIS A 374 5.73 -15.23 -11.28
C HIS A 374 5.98 -16.50 -10.47
N GLU A 375 5.47 -16.59 -9.25
CA GLU A 375 5.58 -17.77 -8.38
C GLU A 375 4.56 -18.86 -8.74
N ARG A 376 3.45 -18.47 -9.40
CA ARG A 376 2.37 -19.40 -9.76
C ARG A 376 2.76 -20.30 -10.92
N THR A 377 2.68 -21.59 -10.69
CA THR A 377 2.82 -22.61 -11.73
C THR A 377 1.60 -22.63 -12.67
N MET A 378 1.70 -23.37 -13.77
CA MET A 378 0.55 -23.62 -14.66
C MET A 378 -0.59 -24.32 -13.91
N THR A 379 -0.25 -25.24 -13.01
CA THR A 379 -1.22 -25.97 -12.17
C THR A 379 -1.97 -25.02 -11.25
N ASP A 380 -1.27 -24.03 -10.62
CA ASP A 380 -1.92 -23.05 -9.76
C ASP A 380 -2.85 -22.13 -10.55
N ARG A 381 -2.47 -21.77 -11.77
CA ARG A 381 -3.32 -20.93 -12.65
C ARG A 381 -4.58 -21.68 -13.07
N LEU A 382 -4.47 -22.96 -13.44
CA LEU A 382 -5.60 -23.81 -13.76
C LEU A 382 -6.51 -24.00 -12.54
N TYR A 383 -5.92 -24.23 -11.37
CA TYR A 383 -6.64 -24.34 -10.11
C TYR A 383 -7.44 -23.08 -9.80
N LEU A 384 -6.83 -21.88 -9.92
CA LEU A 384 -7.55 -20.61 -9.75
C LEU A 384 -8.70 -20.44 -10.74
N TYR A 385 -8.50 -20.87 -11.99
CA TYR A 385 -9.56 -20.81 -13.01
C TYR A 385 -10.75 -21.68 -12.64
N ILE A 386 -10.50 -22.92 -12.21
CA ILE A 386 -11.54 -23.86 -11.75
C ILE A 386 -12.29 -23.28 -10.54
N GLN A 387 -11.56 -22.74 -9.54
CA GLN A 387 -12.17 -22.12 -8.37
C GLN A 387 -13.02 -20.89 -8.74
N ALA A 388 -12.58 -20.09 -9.71
CA ALA A 388 -13.34 -18.94 -10.21
C ALA A 388 -14.63 -19.38 -10.93
N LEU A 389 -14.60 -20.45 -11.71
CA LEU A 389 -15.79 -21.02 -12.36
C LEU A 389 -16.79 -21.55 -11.31
N GLN A 390 -16.34 -22.28 -10.32
CA GLN A 390 -17.17 -22.78 -9.22
C GLN A 390 -17.82 -21.62 -8.45
N PHE A 391 -17.05 -20.58 -8.15
CA PHE A 391 -17.56 -19.37 -7.52
C PHE A 391 -18.60 -18.67 -8.39
N GLY A 392 -18.33 -18.53 -9.69
CA GLY A 392 -19.28 -17.97 -10.66
C GLY A 392 -20.61 -18.70 -10.69
N MET A 393 -20.59 -20.05 -10.74
CA MET A 393 -21.79 -20.87 -10.69
C MET A 393 -22.58 -20.70 -9.38
N ARG A 394 -21.89 -20.68 -8.23
CA ARG A 394 -22.53 -20.44 -6.91
C ARG A 394 -23.21 -19.08 -6.86
N THR A 395 -22.53 -18.04 -7.35
CA THR A 395 -23.09 -16.66 -7.36
C THR A 395 -24.22 -16.46 -8.36
N PHE A 396 -24.27 -17.27 -9.44
CA PHE A 396 -25.36 -17.26 -10.43
C PHE A 396 -26.62 -17.92 -9.86
N ASN A 397 -26.44 -19.03 -9.14
CA ASN A 397 -27.56 -19.80 -8.55
C ASN A 397 -28.14 -19.14 -7.28
N CYS A 398 -27.44 -18.22 -6.64
CA CYS A 398 -27.98 -17.41 -5.57
C CYS A 398 -28.92 -16.34 -6.16
N ARG A 399 -30.14 -16.73 -6.49
CA ARG A 399 -31.25 -15.80 -6.71
C ARG A 399 -31.49 -15.02 -5.41
N GLU A 400 -31.80 -13.74 -5.54
CA GLU A 400 -32.03 -12.78 -4.44
C GLU A 400 -33.04 -13.25 -3.42
#